data_b6d4de89036a6b3d64812ff7d92da262
#
_entry.id   b6d4de89036a6b3d64812ff7d92da262
#
_cell.length_a   1.000
_cell.length_b   1.000
_cell.length_c   1.000
_cell.angle_alpha   90.00
_cell.angle_beta   90.00
_cell.angle_gamma   90.00
#
_symmetry.space_group_name_H-M   'P 1'
#
loop_
_entity.id
_entity.type
_entity.pdbx_description
1 polymer ?
#
loop_
_entity_poly.entity_id
_entity_poly.type
_entity_poly.pdbx_seq_one_letter_code
_entity_poly.pdbx_strand_id
1 'polypeptide(L)'
;MELQLFGINHKTSNVAEREKFIINESNQILLDSHLKKVFHDDLESFFGISTCNRTEIYFVGKSGISKEVLREALKRLDVKDISMDSFYFLSNHDALVHMCKVASGIDSQVLGEQEIFGQFKTALKSAKEYKIVGKKLSYFADKVIEISKSARTNTKIGINSLSVSGLALTLIKNIFEAPENQNILIIGAGSLSQNVIKNLYDKGIRNIKLVNRTVKKIELNSNFEILSSSLDTLHDQLELADIVISSSITELPLIGKGAIENALKIRKNKPILLIDLGVPRNIEDEIRNIEQAYLYSIDDIEKITQDNYGQ
;
A
#
# COMPACT_ATOMS: atom_id res chain seq x y z
N MET A 1 -8.06 11.26 -29.11
CA MET A 1 -8.24 10.64 -27.78
C MET A 1 -7.45 9.35 -27.72
N GLU A 2 -6.45 9.29 -26.87
CA GLU A 2 -5.56 8.14 -26.67
C GLU A 2 -5.48 7.76 -25.18
N LEU A 3 -5.09 6.52 -24.92
CA LEU A 3 -4.80 6.06 -23.57
C LEU A 3 -3.48 6.67 -23.11
N GLN A 4 -3.49 7.30 -21.96
CA GLN A 4 -2.32 7.89 -21.33
C GLN A 4 -2.31 7.52 -19.86
N LEU A 5 -1.13 7.57 -19.27
CA LEU A 5 -0.96 7.48 -17.82
C LEU A 5 0.21 8.35 -17.37
N PHE A 6 0.13 8.74 -16.14
CA PHE A 6 1.28 9.19 -15.36
C PHE A 6 1.24 8.57 -13.97
N GLY A 7 2.39 8.45 -13.37
CA GLY A 7 2.50 7.88 -12.05
C GLY A 7 3.83 8.12 -11.39
N ILE A 8 3.87 7.79 -10.13
CA ILE A 8 5.03 7.76 -9.27
C ILE A 8 5.10 6.39 -8.62
N ASN A 9 6.28 5.78 -8.52
CA ASN A 9 6.44 4.46 -7.92
C ASN A 9 7.78 4.32 -7.18
N HIS A 10 8.00 3.17 -6.56
CA HIS A 10 9.20 2.84 -5.79
C HIS A 10 10.52 2.95 -6.58
N LYS A 11 10.47 2.89 -7.93
CA LYS A 11 11.66 3.04 -8.80
C LYS A 11 12.00 4.51 -9.05
N THR A 12 11.00 5.40 -9.02
CA THR A 12 11.16 6.81 -9.38
C THR A 12 11.16 7.74 -8.18
N SER A 13 10.78 7.25 -6.98
CA SER A 13 10.59 8.08 -5.79
C SER A 13 10.83 7.30 -4.50
N ASN A 14 11.09 8.03 -3.43
CA ASN A 14 11.11 7.50 -2.07
C ASN A 14 9.70 7.48 -1.44
N VAL A 15 9.57 6.87 -0.25
CA VAL A 15 8.28 6.77 0.45
C VAL A 15 7.69 8.14 0.74
N ALA A 16 8.51 9.10 1.22
CA ALA A 16 8.06 10.43 1.61
C ALA A 16 7.45 11.23 0.44
N GLU A 17 7.89 10.99 -0.80
CA GLU A 17 7.28 11.58 -2.00
C GLU A 17 5.97 10.86 -2.37
N ARG A 18 5.92 9.53 -2.29
CA ARG A 18 4.70 8.76 -2.58
C ARG A 18 3.56 9.08 -1.62
N GLU A 19 3.87 9.32 -0.35
CA GLU A 19 2.88 9.71 0.67
C GLU A 19 2.16 11.02 0.37
N LYS A 20 2.79 11.92 -0.38
CA LYS A 20 2.20 13.21 -0.74
C LYS A 20 1.14 13.10 -1.84
N PHE A 21 1.23 12.10 -2.70
CA PHE A 21 0.34 11.93 -3.84
C PHE A 21 -0.39 10.58 -3.76
N ILE A 22 -1.54 10.58 -3.11
CA ILE A 22 -2.39 9.40 -2.93
C ILE A 22 -3.75 9.64 -3.57
N ILE A 23 -4.22 8.68 -4.36
CA ILE A 23 -5.54 8.70 -4.96
C ILE A 23 -6.43 7.70 -4.21
N ASN A 24 -7.41 8.22 -3.50
CA ASN A 24 -8.46 7.46 -2.85
C ASN A 24 -9.83 7.77 -3.48
N GLU A 25 -10.86 7.10 -3.02
CA GLU A 25 -12.22 7.26 -3.54
C GLU A 25 -12.71 8.70 -3.47
N SER A 26 -12.53 9.36 -2.32
CA SER A 26 -13.02 10.73 -2.11
C SER A 26 -12.33 11.74 -3.01
N ASN A 27 -11.00 11.65 -3.14
CA ASN A 27 -10.27 12.62 -3.95
C ASN A 27 -10.38 12.33 -5.46
N GLN A 28 -10.69 11.10 -5.89
CA GLN A 28 -11.06 10.82 -7.28
C GLN A 28 -12.32 11.59 -7.70
N ILE A 29 -13.35 11.64 -6.86
CA ILE A 29 -14.57 12.40 -7.13
C ILE A 29 -14.28 13.90 -7.25
N LEU A 30 -13.43 14.42 -6.35
CA LEU A 30 -12.99 15.82 -6.41
C LEU A 30 -12.20 16.13 -7.68
N LEU A 31 -11.34 15.22 -8.09
CA LEU A 31 -10.55 15.35 -9.33
C LEU A 31 -11.45 15.30 -10.56
N ASP A 32 -12.44 14.42 -10.61
CA ASP A 32 -13.34 14.30 -11.76
C ASP A 32 -14.05 15.62 -12.07
N SER A 33 -14.64 16.23 -11.04
CA SER A 33 -15.31 17.52 -11.19
C SER A 33 -14.36 18.63 -11.64
N HIS A 34 -13.13 18.64 -11.12
CA HIS A 34 -12.12 19.64 -11.46
C HIS A 34 -11.57 19.45 -12.87
N LEU A 35 -11.11 18.23 -13.18
CA LEU A 35 -10.48 17.94 -14.47
C LEU A 35 -11.47 18.07 -15.65
N LYS A 36 -12.71 17.65 -15.50
CA LYS A 36 -13.78 17.90 -16.49
C LYS A 36 -14.01 19.38 -16.75
N LYS A 37 -13.93 20.21 -15.71
CA LYS A 37 -14.08 21.66 -15.83
C LYS A 37 -12.89 22.32 -16.53
N VAL A 38 -11.67 21.81 -16.33
CA VAL A 38 -10.45 22.40 -16.91
C VAL A 38 -10.24 21.92 -18.34
N PHE A 39 -10.40 20.63 -18.60
CA PHE A 39 -10.05 20.01 -19.88
C PHE A 39 -11.24 19.83 -20.83
N HIS A 40 -12.47 20.01 -20.35
CA HIS A 40 -13.68 19.84 -21.16
C HIS A 40 -13.62 18.52 -21.99
N ASP A 41 -13.72 18.63 -23.32
CA ASP A 41 -13.70 17.49 -24.23
C ASP A 41 -12.29 16.90 -24.45
N ASP A 42 -11.23 17.58 -24.01
CA ASP A 42 -9.85 17.09 -24.16
C ASP A 42 -9.52 15.94 -23.19
N LEU A 43 -10.31 15.73 -22.12
CA LEU A 43 -10.20 14.60 -21.19
C LEU A 43 -11.54 13.85 -21.12
N GLU A 44 -11.60 12.62 -21.67
CA GLU A 44 -12.82 11.81 -21.64
C GLU A 44 -13.12 11.23 -20.26
N SER A 45 -12.12 10.64 -19.62
CA SER A 45 -12.29 9.91 -18.37
C SER A 45 -10.96 9.47 -17.77
N PHE A 46 -10.95 9.16 -16.47
CA PHE A 46 -9.78 8.63 -15.79
C PHE A 46 -10.16 7.67 -14.66
N PHE A 47 -9.19 6.95 -14.11
CA PHE A 47 -9.22 6.37 -12.77
C PHE A 47 -7.81 6.32 -12.21
N GLY A 48 -7.70 6.32 -10.88
CA GLY A 48 -6.43 6.25 -10.19
C GLY A 48 -6.32 4.99 -9.34
N ILE A 49 -5.10 4.52 -9.15
CA ILE A 49 -4.74 3.48 -8.21
C ILE A 49 -3.62 3.97 -7.31
N SER A 50 -3.78 3.78 -6.00
CA SER A 50 -2.72 4.00 -5.02
C SER A 50 -2.53 2.75 -4.17
N THR A 51 -1.28 2.37 -4.02
CA THR A 51 -0.81 1.26 -3.19
C THR A 51 0.40 1.73 -2.37
N CYS A 52 0.97 0.90 -1.54
CA CYS A 52 2.22 1.21 -0.85
C CYS A 52 3.37 1.54 -1.82
N ASN A 53 3.35 0.98 -3.05
CA ASN A 53 4.47 1.02 -3.98
C ASN A 53 4.27 1.96 -5.16
N ARG A 54 3.05 2.48 -5.39
CA ARG A 54 2.74 3.37 -6.52
C ARG A 54 1.47 4.18 -6.33
N THR A 55 1.44 5.32 -7.00
CA THR A 55 0.21 6.02 -7.36
C THR A 55 0.23 6.32 -8.84
N GLU A 56 -0.80 5.87 -9.55
CA GLU A 56 -0.94 6.04 -11.00
C GLU A 56 -2.33 6.55 -11.35
N ILE A 57 -2.41 7.45 -12.34
CA ILE A 57 -3.66 7.88 -12.97
C ILE A 57 -3.63 7.42 -14.43
N TYR A 58 -4.60 6.62 -14.80
CA TYR A 58 -4.88 6.15 -16.15
C TYR A 58 -6.03 6.96 -16.74
N PHE A 59 -5.89 7.47 -17.94
CA PHE A 59 -6.93 8.30 -18.54
C PHE A 59 -6.98 8.19 -20.07
N VAL A 60 -8.10 8.55 -20.64
CA VAL A 60 -8.29 8.74 -22.07
C VAL A 60 -8.47 10.23 -22.34
N GLY A 61 -7.62 10.79 -23.16
CA GLY A 61 -7.61 12.22 -23.46
C GLY A 61 -6.92 12.54 -24.78
N LYS A 62 -6.86 13.83 -25.12
CA LYS A 62 -6.11 14.36 -26.24
C LYS A 62 -4.63 14.07 -26.09
N SER A 63 -3.94 13.83 -27.20
CA SER A 63 -2.50 13.53 -27.17
C SER A 63 -1.70 14.64 -26.49
N GLY A 64 -0.75 14.24 -25.64
CA GLY A 64 0.24 15.12 -25.03
C GLY A 64 -0.20 15.92 -23.81
N ILE A 65 -1.40 15.73 -23.27
CA ILE A 65 -1.89 16.51 -22.11
C ILE A 65 -1.49 15.96 -20.74
N SER A 66 -0.73 14.86 -20.68
CA SER A 66 -0.42 14.16 -19.42
C SER A 66 0.22 15.07 -18.35
N LYS A 67 1.14 15.94 -18.76
CA LYS A 67 1.81 16.86 -17.82
C LYS A 67 0.88 17.93 -17.26
N GLU A 68 -0.04 18.43 -18.09
CA GLU A 68 -1.05 19.38 -17.70
C GLU A 68 -2.08 18.74 -16.75
N VAL A 69 -2.53 17.52 -17.06
CA VAL A 69 -3.44 16.77 -16.18
C VAL A 69 -2.78 16.49 -14.83
N LEU A 70 -1.49 16.11 -14.80
CA LEU A 70 -0.74 15.96 -13.56
C LEU A 70 -0.69 17.27 -12.75
N ARG A 71 -0.32 18.39 -13.39
CA ARG A 71 -0.25 19.69 -12.69
C ARG A 71 -1.58 20.10 -12.06
N GLU A 72 -2.67 19.92 -12.80
CA GLU A 72 -4.02 20.22 -12.29
C GLU A 72 -4.45 19.24 -11.19
N ALA A 73 -4.05 17.95 -11.26
CA ALA A 73 -4.29 16.99 -10.20
C ALA A 73 -3.53 17.36 -8.91
N LEU A 74 -2.23 17.68 -9.01
CA LEU A 74 -1.42 18.11 -7.86
C LEU A 74 -1.97 19.39 -7.22
N LYS A 75 -2.32 20.37 -8.04
CA LYS A 75 -2.93 21.62 -7.59
C LYS A 75 -4.26 21.39 -6.86
N ARG A 76 -5.14 20.55 -7.43
CA ARG A 76 -6.45 20.25 -6.85
C ARG A 76 -6.37 19.51 -5.52
N LEU A 77 -5.37 18.67 -5.36
CA LEU A 77 -5.10 17.89 -4.14
C LEU A 77 -4.20 18.62 -3.14
N ASP A 78 -3.82 19.88 -3.42
CA ASP A 78 -2.87 20.69 -2.63
C ASP A 78 -1.54 19.98 -2.34
N VAL A 79 -1.08 19.16 -3.29
CA VAL A 79 0.20 18.46 -3.18
C VAL A 79 1.34 19.43 -3.47
N LYS A 80 2.25 19.60 -2.50
CA LYS A 80 3.42 20.49 -2.56
C LYS A 80 4.71 19.69 -2.40
N ASP A 81 5.81 20.31 -2.79
CA ASP A 81 7.17 19.78 -2.57
C ASP A 81 7.36 18.36 -3.11
N ILE A 82 6.87 18.09 -4.32
CA ILE A 82 7.10 16.86 -5.06
C ILE A 82 7.81 17.20 -6.38
N SER A 83 8.88 16.48 -6.70
CA SER A 83 9.60 16.69 -7.94
C SER A 83 8.80 16.19 -9.15
N MET A 84 8.76 16.97 -10.23
CA MET A 84 8.18 16.50 -11.50
C MET A 84 8.98 15.34 -12.11
N ASP A 85 10.27 15.23 -11.78
CA ASP A 85 11.16 14.16 -12.26
C ASP A 85 10.86 12.81 -11.57
N SER A 86 10.13 12.82 -10.46
CA SER A 86 9.63 11.61 -9.80
C SER A 86 8.49 10.94 -10.55
N PHE A 87 7.89 11.63 -11.54
CA PHE A 87 6.78 11.11 -12.33
C PHE A 87 7.24 10.56 -13.67
N TYR A 88 6.69 9.42 -14.05
CA TYR A 88 6.79 8.88 -15.40
C TYR A 88 5.49 9.06 -16.17
N PHE A 89 5.61 9.10 -17.49
CA PHE A 89 4.49 9.32 -18.42
C PHE A 89 4.55 8.27 -19.53
N LEU A 90 3.45 7.62 -19.79
CA LEU A 90 3.33 6.62 -20.86
C LEU A 90 2.04 6.89 -21.66
N SER A 91 2.05 6.49 -22.93
CA SER A 91 0.90 6.67 -23.82
C SER A 91 0.69 5.45 -24.71
N ASN A 92 -0.54 5.30 -25.17
CA ASN A 92 -0.97 4.29 -26.15
C ASN A 92 -0.50 2.87 -25.80
N HIS A 93 0.31 2.26 -26.65
CA HIS A 93 0.81 0.89 -26.47
C HIS A 93 1.58 0.74 -25.16
N ASP A 94 2.49 1.66 -24.85
CA ASP A 94 3.32 1.58 -23.65
C ASP A 94 2.47 1.72 -22.38
N ALA A 95 1.45 2.60 -22.40
CA ALA A 95 0.49 2.73 -21.31
C ALA A 95 -0.29 1.42 -21.11
N LEU A 96 -0.78 0.79 -22.18
CA LEU A 96 -1.53 -0.47 -22.12
C LEU A 96 -0.66 -1.61 -21.59
N VAL A 97 0.57 -1.75 -22.10
CA VAL A 97 1.52 -2.77 -21.63
C VAL A 97 1.85 -2.57 -20.16
N HIS A 98 2.06 -1.32 -19.73
CA HIS A 98 2.32 -0.99 -18.33
C HIS A 98 1.12 -1.35 -17.44
N MET A 99 -0.11 -1.00 -17.85
CA MET A 99 -1.32 -1.43 -17.12
C MET A 99 -1.39 -2.94 -16.93
N CYS A 100 -1.07 -3.73 -17.97
CA CYS A 100 -1.02 -5.19 -17.88
C CYS A 100 0.06 -5.67 -16.91
N LYS A 101 1.27 -5.08 -16.95
CA LYS A 101 2.36 -5.42 -16.03
C LYS A 101 1.99 -5.12 -14.57
N VAL A 102 1.37 -3.97 -14.32
CA VAL A 102 0.91 -3.58 -12.98
C VAL A 102 -0.18 -4.52 -12.49
N ALA A 103 -1.26 -4.68 -13.24
CA ALA A 103 -2.38 -5.53 -12.84
C ALA A 103 -1.99 -7.02 -12.69
N SER A 104 -0.99 -7.49 -13.45
CA SER A 104 -0.46 -8.86 -13.30
C SER A 104 0.49 -9.02 -12.12
N GLY A 105 0.99 -7.93 -11.53
CA GLY A 105 2.02 -7.94 -10.49
C GLY A 105 3.45 -8.10 -11.03
N ILE A 106 3.65 -7.97 -12.35
CA ILE A 106 4.99 -8.08 -12.97
C ILE A 106 5.83 -6.83 -12.67
N ASP A 107 5.20 -5.66 -12.59
CA ASP A 107 5.87 -4.41 -12.23
C ASP A 107 5.75 -4.07 -10.75
N SER A 108 5.39 -5.02 -9.92
CA SER A 108 5.42 -4.87 -8.47
C SER A 108 6.84 -5.03 -7.94
N GLN A 109 7.13 -4.41 -6.80
CA GLN A 109 8.40 -4.53 -6.10
C GLN A 109 8.66 -6.00 -5.71
N VAL A 110 7.61 -6.70 -5.32
CA VAL A 110 7.60 -8.16 -5.19
C VAL A 110 6.95 -8.76 -6.42
N LEU A 111 7.73 -9.45 -7.23
CA LEU A 111 7.25 -10.05 -8.47
C LEU A 111 6.05 -10.98 -8.22
N GLY A 112 4.93 -10.72 -8.90
CA GLY A 112 3.72 -11.51 -8.79
C GLY A 112 2.87 -11.20 -7.55
N GLU A 113 3.07 -10.05 -6.89
CA GLU A 113 2.25 -9.60 -5.76
C GLU A 113 0.75 -9.83 -6.03
N GLN A 114 0.09 -10.53 -5.09
CA GLN A 114 -1.30 -10.94 -5.32
C GLN A 114 -2.30 -9.81 -5.08
N GLU A 115 -1.97 -8.87 -4.21
CA GLU A 115 -2.89 -7.82 -3.78
C GLU A 115 -3.17 -6.79 -4.87
N ILE A 116 -2.16 -6.46 -5.71
CA ILE A 116 -2.28 -5.43 -6.74
C ILE A 116 -3.42 -5.71 -7.73
N PHE A 117 -3.65 -6.99 -8.09
CA PHE A 117 -4.75 -7.37 -8.98
C PHE A 117 -6.12 -7.07 -8.35
N GLY A 118 -6.26 -7.34 -7.05
CA GLY A 118 -7.44 -7.00 -6.27
C GLY A 118 -7.66 -5.49 -6.17
N GLN A 119 -6.60 -4.75 -5.86
CA GLN A 119 -6.60 -3.29 -5.74
C GLN A 119 -6.95 -2.62 -7.07
N PHE A 120 -6.38 -3.10 -8.20
CA PHE A 120 -6.72 -2.59 -9.53
C PHE A 120 -8.20 -2.77 -9.86
N LYS A 121 -8.77 -3.95 -9.61
CA LYS A 121 -10.20 -4.20 -9.81
C LYS A 121 -11.08 -3.31 -8.93
N THR A 122 -10.71 -3.13 -7.68
CA THR A 122 -11.46 -2.31 -6.72
C THR A 122 -11.46 -0.84 -7.14
N ALA A 123 -10.29 -0.31 -7.54
CA ALA A 123 -10.16 1.07 -8.01
C ALA A 123 -11.02 1.32 -9.27
N LEU A 124 -10.95 0.40 -10.25
CA LEU A 124 -11.78 0.50 -11.45
C LEU A 124 -13.28 0.41 -11.14
N LYS A 125 -13.67 -0.51 -10.25
CA LYS A 125 -15.08 -0.68 -9.84
C LYS A 125 -15.62 0.59 -9.20
N SER A 126 -14.91 1.14 -8.22
CA SER A 126 -15.27 2.40 -7.57
C SER A 126 -15.41 3.54 -8.59
N ALA A 127 -14.45 3.71 -9.49
CA ALA A 127 -14.50 4.75 -10.51
C ALA A 127 -15.68 4.56 -11.51
N LYS A 128 -16.09 3.32 -11.80
CA LYS A 128 -17.29 3.01 -12.59
C LYS A 128 -18.57 3.36 -11.83
N GLU A 129 -18.66 3.04 -10.55
CA GLU A 129 -19.81 3.35 -9.69
C GLU A 129 -20.07 4.85 -9.61
N TYR A 130 -19.02 5.65 -9.53
CA TYR A 130 -19.10 7.12 -9.56
C TYR A 130 -19.18 7.73 -10.97
N LYS A 131 -19.26 6.91 -12.03
CA LYS A 131 -19.35 7.34 -13.43
C LYS A 131 -18.18 8.24 -13.88
N ILE A 132 -17.00 8.03 -13.30
CA ILE A 132 -15.77 8.73 -13.65
C ILE A 132 -15.16 8.12 -14.92
N VAL A 133 -15.28 6.80 -15.08
CA VAL A 133 -14.72 6.05 -16.21
C VAL A 133 -15.69 6.02 -17.39
N GLY A 134 -15.21 6.49 -18.54
CA GLY A 134 -15.92 6.42 -19.82
C GLY A 134 -15.77 5.06 -20.53
N LYS A 135 -16.47 4.91 -21.65
CA LYS A 135 -16.55 3.62 -22.39
C LYS A 135 -15.18 3.11 -22.87
N LYS A 136 -14.34 4.00 -23.42
CA LYS A 136 -13.01 3.59 -23.95
C LYS A 136 -12.08 3.13 -22.84
N LEU A 137 -11.97 3.90 -21.77
CA LEU A 137 -11.12 3.54 -20.63
C LEU A 137 -11.61 2.27 -19.94
N SER A 138 -12.94 2.11 -19.79
CA SER A 138 -13.54 0.87 -19.28
C SER A 138 -13.15 -0.33 -20.12
N TYR A 139 -13.24 -0.22 -21.46
CA TYR A 139 -12.85 -1.31 -22.36
C TYR A 139 -11.38 -1.72 -22.19
N PHE A 140 -10.45 -0.75 -22.16
CA PHE A 140 -9.03 -1.03 -21.93
C PHE A 140 -8.80 -1.72 -20.58
N ALA A 141 -9.35 -1.17 -19.52
CA ALA A 141 -9.16 -1.69 -18.17
C ALA A 141 -9.79 -3.09 -17.99
N ASP A 142 -10.95 -3.36 -18.58
CA ASP A 142 -11.57 -4.68 -18.55
C ASP A 142 -10.72 -5.72 -19.31
N LYS A 143 -10.14 -5.33 -20.46
CA LYS A 143 -9.19 -6.20 -21.21
C LYS A 143 -7.89 -6.44 -20.42
N VAL A 144 -7.38 -5.44 -19.73
CA VAL A 144 -6.23 -5.60 -18.83
C VAL A 144 -6.54 -6.60 -17.72
N ILE A 145 -7.72 -6.56 -17.12
CA ILE A 145 -8.15 -7.53 -16.10
C ILE A 145 -8.20 -8.96 -16.67
N GLU A 146 -8.77 -9.12 -17.87
CA GLU A 146 -8.83 -10.42 -18.57
C GLU A 146 -7.44 -10.99 -18.83
N ILE A 147 -6.54 -10.19 -19.43
CA ILE A 147 -5.15 -10.56 -19.75
C ILE A 147 -4.39 -10.89 -18.46
N SER A 148 -4.50 -10.05 -17.44
CA SER A 148 -3.80 -10.24 -16.17
C SER A 148 -4.26 -11.51 -15.45
N LYS A 149 -5.56 -11.81 -15.48
CA LYS A 149 -6.11 -13.07 -14.94
C LYS A 149 -5.54 -14.27 -15.69
N SER A 150 -5.51 -14.21 -17.04
CA SER A 150 -4.94 -15.27 -17.87
C SER A 150 -3.45 -15.47 -17.60
N ALA A 151 -2.67 -14.38 -17.54
CA ALA A 151 -1.25 -14.45 -17.23
C ALA A 151 -0.99 -15.12 -15.87
N ARG A 152 -1.73 -14.74 -14.82
CA ARG A 152 -1.62 -15.32 -13.47
C ARG A 152 -2.04 -16.77 -13.40
N THR A 153 -3.01 -17.21 -14.22
CA THR A 153 -3.50 -18.59 -14.25
C THR A 153 -2.55 -19.51 -15.05
N ASN A 154 -2.01 -19.02 -16.16
CA ASN A 154 -1.25 -19.84 -17.11
C ASN A 154 0.28 -19.76 -16.90
N THR A 155 0.74 -18.98 -15.93
CA THR A 155 2.16 -18.85 -15.60
C THR A 155 2.39 -19.05 -14.10
N LYS A 156 3.66 -19.13 -13.69
CA LYS A 156 4.03 -19.20 -12.28
C LYS A 156 4.06 -17.84 -11.58
N ILE A 157 3.59 -16.77 -12.24
CA ILE A 157 3.50 -15.42 -11.64
C ILE A 157 2.53 -15.49 -10.45
N GLY A 158 3.03 -15.16 -9.26
CA GLY A 158 2.26 -15.17 -8.03
C GLY A 158 2.16 -16.52 -7.31
N ILE A 159 2.71 -17.62 -7.87
CA ILE A 159 2.72 -18.92 -7.15
C ILE A 159 3.71 -18.90 -5.98
N ASN A 160 4.86 -18.24 -6.16
CA ASN A 160 5.93 -18.13 -5.16
C ASN A 160 6.21 -16.68 -4.73
N SER A 161 5.33 -15.72 -5.06
CA SER A 161 5.54 -14.35 -4.64
C SER A 161 5.38 -14.24 -3.13
N LEU A 162 6.42 -13.77 -2.48
CA LEU A 162 6.30 -13.31 -1.11
C LEU A 162 5.42 -12.05 -1.15
N SER A 163 4.23 -12.15 -0.60
CA SER A 163 3.41 -10.96 -0.37
C SER A 163 4.11 -10.05 0.66
N VAL A 164 3.76 -8.78 0.71
CA VAL A 164 4.23 -7.86 1.76
C VAL A 164 4.08 -8.47 3.16
N SER A 165 2.95 -9.17 3.39
CA SER A 165 2.72 -9.91 4.62
C SER A 165 3.69 -11.09 4.81
N GLY A 166 4.09 -11.75 3.74
CA GLY A 166 5.10 -12.81 3.77
C GLY A 166 6.51 -12.27 4.03
N LEU A 167 6.84 -11.11 3.47
CA LEU A 167 8.11 -10.41 3.74
C LEU A 167 8.23 -10.01 5.21
N ALA A 168 7.17 -9.44 5.79
CA ALA A 168 7.13 -9.09 7.21
C ALA A 168 7.38 -10.33 8.09
N LEU A 169 6.76 -11.47 7.76
CA LEU A 169 6.98 -12.73 8.47
C LEU A 169 8.41 -13.24 8.32
N THR A 170 9.01 -13.10 7.14
CA THR A 170 10.42 -13.49 6.90
C THR A 170 11.35 -12.64 7.75
N LEU A 171 11.14 -11.32 7.81
CA LEU A 171 11.92 -10.42 8.66
C LEU A 171 11.82 -10.83 10.14
N ILE A 172 10.60 -11.09 10.63
CA ILE A 172 10.38 -11.54 12.01
C ILE A 172 11.17 -12.81 12.32
N LYS A 173 11.14 -13.79 11.43
CA LYS A 173 11.87 -15.06 11.59
C LYS A 173 13.38 -14.91 11.53
N ASN A 174 13.88 -13.92 10.78
CA ASN A 174 15.32 -13.66 10.73
C ASN A 174 15.84 -12.96 12.00
N ILE A 175 14.97 -12.21 12.70
CA ILE A 175 15.32 -11.47 13.91
C ILE A 175 15.10 -12.29 15.19
N PHE A 176 14.03 -13.09 15.23
CA PHE A 176 13.63 -13.84 16.42
C PHE A 176 13.80 -15.34 16.20
N GLU A 177 14.55 -16.00 17.08
CA GLU A 177 14.72 -17.48 17.07
C GLU A 177 13.40 -18.20 17.37
N ALA A 178 12.56 -17.65 18.25
CA ALA A 178 11.25 -18.19 18.65
C ALA A 178 10.15 -17.12 18.51
N PRO A 179 9.68 -16.82 17.29
CA PRO A 179 8.65 -15.82 17.04
C PRO A 179 7.32 -16.13 17.74
N GLU A 180 7.01 -17.39 17.97
CA GLU A 180 5.80 -17.87 18.67
C GLU A 180 5.73 -17.42 20.13
N ASN A 181 6.86 -17.09 20.74
CA ASN A 181 6.94 -16.60 22.11
C ASN A 181 6.84 -15.06 22.23
N GLN A 182 6.75 -14.36 21.10
CA GLN A 182 6.70 -12.90 21.09
C GLN A 182 5.24 -12.40 21.14
N ASN A 183 5.05 -11.24 21.78
CA ASN A 183 3.78 -10.53 21.77
C ASN A 183 3.72 -9.64 20.53
N ILE A 184 2.80 -9.92 19.63
CA ILE A 184 2.65 -9.18 18.38
C ILE A 184 1.44 -8.26 18.45
N LEU A 185 1.67 -6.98 18.24
CA LEU A 185 0.63 -5.96 18.11
C LEU A 185 0.44 -5.62 16.63
N ILE A 186 -0.79 -5.74 16.14
CA ILE A 186 -1.16 -5.34 14.79
C ILE A 186 -2.08 -4.12 14.85
N ILE A 187 -1.79 -3.11 14.05
CA ILE A 187 -2.54 -1.86 13.98
C ILE A 187 -3.18 -1.75 12.60
N GLY A 188 -4.53 -1.69 12.60
CA GLY A 188 -5.35 -1.68 11.39
C GLY A 188 -6.00 -3.03 11.13
N ALA A 189 -7.20 -3.02 10.54
CA ALA A 189 -8.03 -4.19 10.26
C ALA A 189 -8.33 -4.36 8.76
N GLY A 190 -7.48 -3.79 7.90
CA GLY A 190 -7.55 -3.91 6.44
C GLY A 190 -7.13 -5.29 5.92
N SER A 191 -7.20 -5.48 4.60
CA SER A 191 -6.84 -6.74 3.94
C SER A 191 -5.39 -7.15 4.21
N LEU A 192 -4.46 -6.20 4.22
CA LEU A 192 -3.05 -6.44 4.49
C LEU A 192 -2.84 -6.96 5.92
N SER A 193 -3.45 -6.31 6.93
CA SER A 193 -3.41 -6.80 8.32
C SER A 193 -3.99 -8.21 8.44
N GLN A 194 -5.11 -8.50 7.77
CA GLN A 194 -5.73 -9.81 7.81
C GLN A 194 -4.81 -10.88 7.22
N ASN A 195 -4.12 -10.57 6.11
CA ASN A 195 -3.14 -11.46 5.50
C ASN A 195 -1.92 -11.69 6.42
N VAL A 196 -1.45 -10.63 7.09
CA VAL A 196 -0.37 -10.74 8.10
C VAL A 196 -0.80 -11.66 9.23
N ILE A 197 -1.98 -11.44 9.83
CA ILE A 197 -2.51 -12.26 10.92
C ILE A 197 -2.63 -13.73 10.48
N LYS A 198 -3.19 -13.97 9.29
CA LYS A 198 -3.32 -15.32 8.73
C LYS A 198 -1.95 -15.99 8.60
N ASN A 199 -0.97 -15.31 8.00
CA ASN A 199 0.37 -15.87 7.82
C ASN A 199 1.07 -16.18 9.17
N LEU A 200 0.92 -15.32 10.17
CA LEU A 200 1.42 -15.55 11.51
C LEU A 200 0.73 -16.77 12.15
N TYR A 201 -0.59 -16.83 12.04
CA TYR A 201 -1.38 -17.94 12.59
C TYR A 201 -1.02 -19.28 11.94
N ASP A 202 -0.87 -19.33 10.61
CA ASP A 202 -0.49 -20.55 9.86
C ASP A 202 0.91 -21.04 10.24
N LYS A 203 1.75 -20.17 10.82
CA LYS A 203 3.09 -20.50 11.34
C LYS A 203 3.12 -20.78 12.85
N GLY A 204 1.98 -20.92 13.50
CA GLY A 204 1.90 -21.29 14.91
C GLY A 204 1.96 -20.11 15.89
N ILE A 205 2.09 -18.87 15.41
CA ILE A 205 2.12 -17.68 16.27
C ILE A 205 0.70 -17.36 16.74
N ARG A 206 0.50 -17.24 18.05
CA ARG A 206 -0.83 -17.08 18.67
C ARG A 206 -0.99 -15.81 19.51
N ASN A 207 0.11 -15.26 20.02
CA ASN A 207 0.10 -14.07 20.86
C ASN A 207 -0.07 -12.80 20.00
N ILE A 208 -1.23 -12.66 19.36
CA ILE A 208 -1.54 -11.56 18.46
C ILE A 208 -2.62 -10.70 19.11
N LYS A 209 -2.36 -9.40 19.22
CA LYS A 209 -3.33 -8.37 19.56
C LYS A 209 -3.59 -7.49 18.35
N LEU A 210 -4.82 -7.07 18.17
CA LEU A 210 -5.25 -6.21 17.08
C LEU A 210 -5.87 -4.94 17.65
N VAL A 211 -5.39 -3.79 17.19
CA VAL A 211 -5.93 -2.47 17.51
C VAL A 211 -6.43 -1.82 16.23
N ASN A 212 -7.62 -1.24 16.27
CA ASN A 212 -8.20 -0.56 15.12
C ASN A 212 -9.06 0.63 15.56
N ARG A 213 -9.25 1.63 14.71
CA ARG A 213 -10.09 2.81 14.99
C ARG A 213 -11.51 2.42 15.38
N THR A 214 -12.09 1.48 14.67
CA THR A 214 -13.41 0.92 14.96
C THR A 214 -13.23 -0.51 15.41
N VAL A 215 -13.78 -0.87 16.57
CA VAL A 215 -13.75 -2.25 17.06
C VAL A 215 -14.40 -3.16 16.02
N LYS A 216 -13.66 -4.15 15.57
CA LYS A 216 -14.06 -5.05 14.49
C LYS A 216 -13.68 -6.47 14.82
N LYS A 217 -14.59 -7.39 14.56
CA LYS A 217 -14.31 -8.82 14.58
C LYS A 217 -13.78 -9.25 13.23
N ILE A 218 -12.67 -9.95 13.20
CA ILE A 218 -12.08 -10.55 11.99
C ILE A 218 -12.16 -12.05 12.13
N GLU A 219 -12.82 -12.69 11.19
CA GLU A 219 -12.89 -14.12 11.06
C GLU A 219 -11.97 -14.55 9.91
N LEU A 220 -10.90 -15.27 10.23
CA LEU A 220 -9.90 -15.71 9.24
C LEU A 220 -10.18 -17.11 8.70
N ASN A 221 -10.79 -17.95 9.52
CA ASN A 221 -11.29 -19.29 9.18
C ASN A 221 -12.31 -19.74 10.22
N SER A 222 -12.91 -20.92 10.05
CA SER A 222 -13.93 -21.49 10.95
C SER A 222 -13.49 -21.62 12.42
N ASN A 223 -12.19 -21.59 12.70
CA ASN A 223 -11.64 -21.87 14.03
C ASN A 223 -10.82 -20.72 14.62
N PHE A 224 -10.68 -19.61 13.91
CA PHE A 224 -9.88 -18.48 14.36
C PHE A 224 -10.58 -17.16 14.06
N GLU A 225 -10.88 -16.46 15.14
CA GLU A 225 -11.40 -15.11 15.12
C GLU A 225 -10.56 -14.22 16.05
N ILE A 226 -10.43 -12.96 15.71
CA ILE A 226 -9.78 -11.95 16.54
C ILE A 226 -10.67 -10.72 16.62
N LEU A 227 -10.92 -10.26 17.85
CA LEU A 227 -11.61 -9.01 18.10
C LEU A 227 -10.57 -7.90 18.29
N SER A 228 -10.69 -6.83 17.52
CA SER A 228 -9.82 -5.67 17.72
C SER A 228 -10.22 -4.90 18.98
N SER A 229 -9.21 -4.35 19.65
CA SER A 229 -9.39 -3.32 20.66
C SER A 229 -9.51 -1.94 20.01
N SER A 230 -10.01 -0.96 20.74
CA SER A 230 -10.03 0.46 20.31
C SER A 230 -8.61 1.01 20.19
N LEU A 231 -8.43 1.98 19.30
CA LEU A 231 -7.16 2.70 19.15
C LEU A 231 -6.73 3.42 20.43
N ASP A 232 -7.66 3.76 21.33
CA ASP A 232 -7.38 4.37 22.64
C ASP A 232 -6.50 3.49 23.53
N THR A 233 -6.49 2.17 23.29
CA THR A 233 -5.66 1.22 24.05
C THR A 233 -4.25 1.08 23.48
N LEU A 234 -3.92 1.82 22.42
CA LEU A 234 -2.65 1.66 21.70
C LEU A 234 -1.43 1.78 22.61
N HIS A 235 -1.40 2.79 23.47
CA HIS A 235 -0.28 3.03 24.39
C HIS A 235 -0.04 1.84 25.32
N ASP A 236 -1.09 1.32 25.94
CA ASP A 236 -1.00 0.16 26.85
C ASP A 236 -0.52 -1.09 26.09
N GLN A 237 -0.96 -1.26 24.85
CA GLN A 237 -0.55 -2.40 24.04
C GLN A 237 0.91 -2.28 23.56
N LEU A 238 1.43 -1.07 23.32
CA LEU A 238 2.83 -0.84 22.97
C LEU A 238 3.79 -1.27 24.11
N GLU A 239 3.37 -1.10 25.38
CA GLU A 239 4.14 -1.50 26.55
C GLU A 239 4.36 -3.01 26.62
N LEU A 240 3.45 -3.78 26.05
CA LEU A 240 3.46 -5.25 26.08
C LEU A 240 4.02 -5.89 24.82
N ALA A 241 4.05 -5.15 23.69
CA ALA A 241 4.40 -5.68 22.40
C ALA A 241 5.91 -5.84 22.23
N ASP A 242 6.35 -6.96 21.72
CA ASP A 242 7.73 -7.20 21.26
C ASP A 242 7.89 -6.86 19.77
N ILE A 243 6.80 -7.02 19.03
CA ILE A 243 6.73 -6.74 17.60
C ILE A 243 5.45 -5.93 17.34
N VAL A 244 5.57 -4.82 16.62
CA VAL A 244 4.46 -3.98 16.18
C VAL A 244 4.42 -3.99 14.66
N ILE A 245 3.25 -4.26 14.07
CA ILE A 245 3.04 -4.23 12.62
C ILE A 245 1.89 -3.28 12.35
N SER A 246 2.14 -2.19 11.65
CA SER A 246 1.12 -1.21 11.30
C SER A 246 0.84 -1.21 9.80
N SER A 247 -0.45 -1.21 9.43
CA SER A 247 -0.91 -1.13 8.03
C SER A 247 -2.23 -0.38 7.91
N SER A 248 -2.39 0.66 8.71
CA SER A 248 -3.57 1.54 8.66
C SER A 248 -3.46 2.58 7.55
N ILE A 249 -4.60 3.04 7.05
CA ILE A 249 -4.66 4.21 6.17
C ILE A 249 -4.99 5.41 7.05
N THR A 250 -3.99 6.27 7.28
CA THR A 250 -4.11 7.48 8.11
C THR A 250 -3.34 8.62 7.49
N GLU A 251 -3.81 9.85 7.71
CA GLU A 251 -3.13 11.05 7.20
C GLU A 251 -1.91 11.43 8.06
N LEU A 252 -1.92 11.06 9.33
CA LEU A 252 -0.85 11.34 10.29
C LEU A 252 -0.38 10.02 10.94
N PRO A 253 0.90 9.94 11.34
CA PRO A 253 1.40 8.81 12.08
C PRO A 253 0.61 8.53 13.35
N LEU A 254 0.35 7.26 13.61
CA LEU A 254 -0.36 6.79 14.82
C LEU A 254 0.60 6.60 16.00
N ILE A 255 1.87 6.30 15.70
CA ILE A 255 2.91 6.06 16.71
C ILE A 255 3.99 7.15 16.54
N GLY A 256 4.03 8.04 17.52
CA GLY A 256 5.05 9.06 17.64
C GLY A 256 6.24 8.58 18.48
N LYS A 257 7.38 9.28 18.33
CA LYS A 257 8.62 9.02 19.08
C LYS A 257 8.39 8.93 20.59
N GLY A 258 7.63 9.88 21.17
CA GLY A 258 7.34 9.91 22.61
C GLY A 258 6.59 8.68 23.11
N ALA A 259 5.72 8.08 22.31
CA ALA A 259 4.99 6.86 22.67
C ALA A 259 5.97 5.67 22.81
N ILE A 260 6.92 5.53 21.90
CA ILE A 260 7.94 4.46 21.96
C ILE A 260 8.92 4.69 23.10
N GLU A 261 9.37 5.93 23.35
CA GLU A 261 10.24 6.24 24.50
C GLU A 261 9.57 5.88 25.84
N ASN A 262 8.27 6.16 25.98
CA ASN A 262 7.51 5.79 27.17
C ASN A 262 7.33 4.27 27.30
N ALA A 263 6.95 3.60 26.22
CA ALA A 263 6.83 2.14 26.21
C ALA A 263 8.15 1.47 26.58
N LEU A 264 9.28 1.91 26.03
CA LEU A 264 10.60 1.38 26.35
C LEU A 264 10.98 1.55 27.82
N LYS A 265 10.66 2.69 28.45
CA LYS A 265 10.88 2.89 29.89
C LYS A 265 10.15 1.84 30.73
N ILE A 266 8.87 1.60 30.43
CA ILE A 266 8.03 0.61 31.13
C ILE A 266 8.55 -0.81 30.86
N ARG A 267 8.99 -1.08 29.66
CA ARG A 267 9.59 -2.35 29.21
C ARG A 267 11.04 -2.56 29.72
N LYS A 268 11.58 -1.65 30.54
CA LYS A 268 12.95 -1.71 31.04
C LYS A 268 13.98 -1.79 29.91
N ASN A 269 13.74 -1.05 28.84
CA ASN A 269 14.54 -0.99 27.61
C ASN A 269 14.64 -2.35 26.86
N LYS A 270 13.69 -3.26 27.04
CA LYS A 270 13.59 -4.45 26.19
C LYS A 270 13.35 -4.00 24.74
N PRO A 271 14.16 -4.45 23.78
CA PRO A 271 14.02 -4.03 22.37
C PRO A 271 12.63 -4.25 21.81
N ILE A 272 12.22 -3.40 20.87
CA ILE A 272 10.96 -3.49 20.16
C ILE A 272 11.20 -3.43 18.64
N LEU A 273 10.61 -4.37 17.91
CA LEU A 273 10.60 -4.37 16.44
C LEU A 273 9.34 -3.67 15.96
N LEU A 274 9.50 -2.71 15.06
CA LEU A 274 8.43 -1.93 14.47
C LEU A 274 8.46 -2.12 12.96
N ILE A 275 7.37 -2.58 12.38
CA ILE A 275 7.19 -2.82 10.94
C ILE A 275 6.09 -1.92 10.44
N ASP A 276 6.43 -0.91 9.66
CA ASP A 276 5.48 0.02 9.06
C ASP A 276 5.20 -0.35 7.61
N LEU A 277 4.02 -0.90 7.38
CA LEU A 277 3.50 -1.27 6.06
C LEU A 277 2.51 -0.22 5.53
N GLY A 278 2.29 0.88 6.26
CA GLY A 278 1.39 1.96 5.90
C GLY A 278 2.00 2.92 4.88
N VAL A 279 1.20 3.37 3.93
CA VAL A 279 1.46 4.53 3.07
C VAL A 279 0.17 5.34 3.01
N PRO A 280 0.15 6.54 3.63
CA PRO A 280 1.23 7.21 4.38
C PRO A 280 1.72 6.40 5.58
N ARG A 281 2.92 6.74 6.07
CA ARG A 281 3.52 6.10 7.24
C ARG A 281 2.62 6.20 8.46
N ASN A 282 2.58 5.11 9.21
CA ASN A 282 1.86 5.05 10.48
C ASN A 282 2.78 5.29 11.69
N ILE A 283 4.09 5.24 11.49
CA ILE A 283 5.12 5.33 12.53
C ILE A 283 6.09 6.45 12.15
N GLU A 284 6.35 7.36 13.08
CA GLU A 284 7.31 8.46 12.87
C GLU A 284 8.72 7.95 12.60
N ASP A 285 9.39 8.51 11.57
CA ASP A 285 10.74 8.08 11.16
C ASP A 285 11.81 8.41 12.22
N GLU A 286 11.58 9.43 13.05
CA GLU A 286 12.44 9.83 14.16
C GLU A 286 12.66 8.73 15.20
N ILE A 287 11.79 7.70 15.23
CA ILE A 287 11.93 6.51 16.07
C ILE A 287 13.20 5.72 15.72
N ARG A 288 13.70 5.80 14.48
CA ARG A 288 15.00 5.20 14.09
C ARG A 288 16.19 5.69 14.92
N ASN A 289 16.05 6.86 15.56
CA ASN A 289 17.08 7.42 16.44
C ASN A 289 17.02 6.89 17.87
N ILE A 290 16.11 5.98 18.18
CA ILE A 290 15.98 5.33 19.51
C ILE A 290 16.72 4.00 19.46
N GLU A 291 17.72 3.82 20.33
CA GLU A 291 18.66 2.70 20.29
C GLU A 291 17.99 1.30 20.37
N GLN A 292 16.93 1.15 21.16
CA GLN A 292 16.22 -0.13 21.33
C GLN A 292 14.97 -0.26 20.45
N ALA A 293 14.72 0.65 19.51
CA ALA A 293 13.61 0.60 18.58
C ALA A 293 14.11 0.32 17.15
N TYR A 294 13.73 -0.81 16.60
CA TYR A 294 14.12 -1.24 15.26
C TYR A 294 12.97 -1.03 14.30
N LEU A 295 12.98 0.11 13.59
CA LEU A 295 11.94 0.47 12.63
C LEU A 295 12.32 0.03 11.22
N TYR A 296 11.45 -0.75 10.59
CA TYR A 296 11.52 -1.15 9.19
C TYR A 296 10.27 -0.68 8.45
N SER A 297 10.48 0.09 7.41
CA SER A 297 9.43 0.42 6.42
C SER A 297 9.28 -0.72 5.41
N ILE A 298 8.27 -0.64 4.58
CA ILE A 298 8.07 -1.59 3.48
C ILE A 298 9.30 -1.63 2.55
N ASP A 299 9.90 -0.46 2.22
CA ASP A 299 11.08 -0.38 1.36
C ASP A 299 12.32 -1.05 2.01
N ASP A 300 12.45 -0.95 3.33
CA ASP A 300 13.57 -1.58 4.06
C ASP A 300 13.45 -3.11 4.01
N ILE A 301 12.23 -3.63 4.24
CA ILE A 301 11.98 -5.08 4.25
C ILE A 301 12.26 -5.69 2.87
N GLU A 302 11.87 -4.99 1.82
CA GLU A 302 12.06 -5.45 0.45
C GLU A 302 13.53 -5.48 0.06
N LYS A 303 14.32 -4.47 0.44
CA LYS A 303 15.78 -4.47 0.22
C LYS A 303 16.45 -5.66 0.90
N ILE A 304 16.17 -5.88 2.19
CA ILE A 304 16.74 -7.00 2.96
C ILE A 304 16.39 -8.34 2.29
N THR A 305 15.21 -8.44 1.73
CA THR A 305 14.76 -9.70 1.13
C THR A 305 15.41 -9.93 -0.23
N GLN A 306 15.57 -8.87 -1.06
CA GLN A 306 16.26 -8.97 -2.34
C GLN A 306 17.74 -9.37 -2.16
N ASP A 307 18.43 -8.82 -1.17
CA ASP A 307 19.83 -9.17 -0.86
C ASP A 307 19.97 -10.65 -0.46
N ASN A 308 18.96 -11.21 0.20
CA ASN A 308 18.96 -12.63 0.63
C ASN A 308 18.56 -13.61 -0.49
N TYR A 309 17.90 -13.16 -1.55
CA TYR A 309 17.54 -14.00 -2.72
C TYR A 309 18.52 -13.86 -3.89
N GLY A 310 19.45 -12.90 -3.83
CA GLY A 310 20.50 -12.69 -4.84
C GLY A 310 21.74 -13.57 -4.64
N GLN A 311 21.75 -14.42 -3.62
CA GLN A 311 22.74 -15.46 -3.38
C GLN A 311 22.10 -16.84 -3.70
#